data_d5036b4041be10b97d3e3381f056675c
#
_entry.id   d5036b4041be10b97d3e3381f056675c
#
_cell.length_a   1.000
_cell.length_b   1.000
_cell.length_c   1.000
_cell.angle_alpha   90.00
_cell.angle_beta   90.00
_cell.angle_gamma   90.00
#
_symmetry.space_group_name_H-M   'P 1'
#
loop_
_entity.id
_entity.type
_entity.pdbx_description
1 polymer ?
#
loop_
_entity_poly.entity_id
_entity_poly.type
_entity_poly.pdbx_seq_one_letter_code
_entity_poly.pdbx_strand_id
1 'polypeptide(L)'
;MKKTIRKYIPIVTGVMALGALLLVPLSANAQNGSNGGDGANPDPVKSDVVQKKLKDRSLERCQNRERVISNVMTRVGDRGEKQISVIQSIQQKVQNFYVEKDISTDGYDTLVANVEAKKQAATNEVNRVRTLTRSFSCGSDDPKGTATQFKTQATAQSSSVGEYKNAVHDLIVEIKTSIGADSSTEEV
;
A
#
# COMPACT_ATOMS: atom_id res chain seq x y z
N MET A 1 45.66 13.06 -12.60
CA MET A 1 44.73 12.29 -13.45
C MET A 1 43.48 11.96 -12.62
N LYS A 2 42.43 12.80 -12.71
CA LYS A 2 41.17 12.63 -11.95
C LYS A 2 40.21 11.76 -12.79
N LYS A 3 39.94 10.53 -12.34
CA LYS A 3 38.91 9.66 -12.93
C LYS A 3 37.56 10.04 -12.34
N THR A 4 36.75 10.71 -13.14
CA THR A 4 35.35 11.03 -12.83
C THR A 4 34.49 9.78 -13.01
N ILE A 5 34.12 9.12 -11.94
CA ILE A 5 33.17 8.01 -11.97
C ILE A 5 31.74 8.62 -11.88
N ARG A 6 31.15 8.87 -13.05
CA ARG A 6 29.70 9.12 -13.12
C ARG A 6 28.96 7.78 -12.95
N LYS A 7 28.50 7.49 -11.74
CA LYS A 7 27.54 6.41 -11.53
C LYS A 7 26.14 6.94 -11.85
N TYR A 8 25.63 6.52 -12.99
CA TYR A 8 24.21 6.65 -13.31
C TYR A 8 23.42 5.82 -12.32
N ILE A 9 22.59 6.49 -11.52
CA ILE A 9 21.53 5.86 -10.75
C ILE A 9 20.32 5.77 -11.70
N PRO A 10 19.91 4.56 -12.13
CA PRO A 10 18.68 4.46 -12.89
C PRO A 10 17.50 4.81 -11.95
N ILE A 11 16.83 5.89 -12.29
CA ILE A 11 15.51 6.21 -11.71
C ILE A 11 14.57 5.12 -12.24
N VAL A 12 14.34 4.12 -11.40
CA VAL A 12 13.28 3.14 -11.64
C VAL A 12 11.96 3.83 -11.32
N THR A 13 11.46 4.57 -12.29
CA THR A 13 10.05 4.99 -12.33
C THR A 13 9.21 3.74 -12.59
N GLY A 14 8.99 2.98 -11.53
CA GLY A 14 8.01 1.91 -11.52
C GLY A 14 6.61 2.51 -11.58
N VAL A 15 6.12 2.75 -12.80
CA VAL A 15 4.70 3.00 -13.04
C VAL A 15 3.96 1.79 -12.51
N MET A 16 3.33 1.95 -11.35
CA MET A 16 2.33 1.03 -10.82
C MET A 16 1.11 1.12 -11.74
N ALA A 17 1.11 0.34 -12.81
CA ALA A 17 -0.12 -0.06 -13.45
C ALA A 17 -0.85 -0.96 -12.44
N LEU A 18 -1.57 -0.36 -11.52
CA LEU A 18 -2.66 -0.99 -10.80
C LEU A 18 -3.67 -1.38 -11.87
N GLY A 19 -3.54 -2.61 -12.36
CA GLY A 19 -4.55 -3.22 -13.20
C GLY A 19 -5.91 -2.95 -12.57
N ALA A 20 -6.71 -2.15 -13.26
CA ALA A 20 -8.10 -1.95 -12.94
C ALA A 20 -8.72 -3.35 -12.88
N LEU A 21 -8.88 -3.87 -11.68
CA LEU A 21 -9.83 -4.93 -11.41
C LEU A 21 -11.17 -4.30 -11.79
N LEU A 22 -11.58 -4.57 -13.02
CA LEU A 22 -12.89 -4.24 -13.55
C LEU A 22 -13.92 -4.81 -12.57
N LEU A 23 -14.31 -3.98 -11.62
CA LEU A 23 -15.60 -4.09 -10.98
C LEU A 23 -16.59 -3.82 -12.11
N VAL A 24 -16.93 -4.86 -12.85
CA VAL A 24 -18.08 -4.83 -13.73
C VAL A 24 -19.25 -4.47 -12.82
N PRO A 25 -19.84 -3.28 -12.96
CA PRO A 25 -21.12 -3.04 -12.31
C PRO A 25 -22.06 -4.08 -12.93
N LEU A 26 -22.57 -5.00 -12.11
CA LEU A 26 -23.75 -5.75 -12.45
C LEU A 26 -24.88 -4.71 -12.53
N SER A 27 -24.97 -4.05 -13.68
CA SER A 27 -26.20 -3.38 -14.10
C SER A 27 -27.22 -4.49 -14.17
N ALA A 28 -28.05 -4.58 -13.12
CA ALA A 28 -29.30 -5.29 -13.21
C ALA A 28 -30.11 -4.59 -14.29
N ASN A 29 -30.02 -5.10 -15.51
CA ASN A 29 -30.90 -4.71 -16.59
C ASN A 29 -32.28 -5.25 -16.21
N ALA A 30 -33.01 -4.48 -15.41
CA ALA A 30 -34.46 -4.64 -15.26
C ALA A 30 -35.07 -4.24 -16.60
N GLN A 31 -35.13 -5.18 -17.53
CA GLN A 31 -36.04 -5.07 -18.66
C GLN A 31 -37.45 -4.99 -18.11
N ASN A 32 -37.95 -3.77 -18.06
CA ASN A 32 -39.34 -3.44 -17.79
C ASN A 32 -40.18 -3.91 -18.97
N GLY A 33 -40.51 -5.19 -18.94
CA GLY A 33 -41.56 -5.76 -19.80
C GLY A 33 -42.92 -5.35 -19.21
N SER A 34 -43.41 -4.20 -19.68
CA SER A 34 -44.77 -3.75 -19.44
C SER A 34 -45.73 -4.76 -20.09
N ASN A 35 -46.24 -5.73 -19.32
CA ASN A 35 -47.47 -6.43 -19.61
C ASN A 35 -48.38 -6.25 -18.40
N GLY A 36 -49.47 -5.52 -18.63
CA GLY A 36 -50.57 -5.41 -17.71
C GLY A 36 -51.20 -6.76 -17.40
N GLY A 37 -51.38 -7.03 -16.13
CA GLY A 37 -52.04 -8.24 -15.62
C GLY A 37 -52.02 -8.20 -14.10
N ASP A 38 -53.16 -7.95 -13.56
CA ASP A 38 -53.68 -8.25 -12.22
C ASP A 38 -52.70 -8.28 -11.03
N GLY A 39 -53.02 -7.42 -10.04
CA GLY A 39 -52.32 -7.26 -8.77
C GLY A 39 -52.15 -8.56 -7.96
N ALA A 40 -51.24 -9.40 -8.35
CA ALA A 40 -50.71 -10.45 -7.50
C ALA A 40 -49.58 -9.87 -6.64
N ASN A 41 -49.89 -9.65 -5.38
CA ASN A 41 -48.89 -9.35 -4.34
C ASN A 41 -47.77 -10.42 -4.44
N PRO A 42 -46.51 -10.08 -4.70
CA PRO A 42 -45.45 -11.07 -4.85
C PRO A 42 -45.35 -11.93 -3.60
N ASP A 43 -45.54 -13.22 -3.76
CA ASP A 43 -45.56 -14.22 -2.71
C ASP A 43 -44.24 -14.13 -1.91
N PRO A 44 -44.25 -13.73 -0.62
CA PRO A 44 -43.03 -13.48 0.15
C PRO A 44 -42.11 -14.72 0.19
N VAL A 45 -42.68 -15.91 0.12
CA VAL A 45 -41.94 -17.18 0.09
C VAL A 45 -41.09 -17.35 -1.15
N LYS A 46 -41.52 -16.82 -2.32
CA LYS A 46 -40.72 -16.87 -3.55
C LYS A 46 -39.53 -15.91 -3.53
N SER A 47 -39.72 -14.76 -2.88
CA SER A 47 -38.63 -13.77 -2.67
C SER A 47 -37.48 -14.37 -1.85
N ASP A 48 -37.79 -15.03 -0.74
CA ASP A 48 -36.78 -15.57 0.18
C ASP A 48 -35.97 -16.70 -0.46
N VAL A 49 -36.62 -17.56 -1.24
CA VAL A 49 -35.95 -18.67 -1.97
C VAL A 49 -35.00 -18.14 -3.04
N VAL A 50 -35.40 -17.08 -3.75
CA VAL A 50 -34.55 -16.44 -4.77
C VAL A 50 -33.34 -15.73 -4.11
N GLN A 51 -33.56 -15.00 -3.03
CA GLN A 51 -32.50 -14.34 -2.31
C GLN A 51 -31.50 -15.34 -1.71
N LYS A 52 -31.97 -16.43 -1.13
CA LYS A 52 -31.11 -17.51 -0.65
C LYS A 52 -30.23 -18.07 -1.75
N LYS A 53 -30.82 -18.43 -2.92
CA LYS A 53 -30.05 -18.93 -4.07
C LYS A 53 -28.99 -17.93 -4.58
N LEU A 54 -29.29 -16.64 -4.57
CA LEU A 54 -28.32 -15.61 -4.96
C LEU A 54 -27.17 -15.51 -3.95
N LYS A 55 -27.48 -15.58 -2.66
CA LYS A 55 -26.48 -15.58 -1.58
C LYS A 55 -25.58 -16.82 -1.66
N ASP A 56 -26.15 -17.99 -1.86
CA ASP A 56 -25.41 -19.25 -1.99
C ASP A 56 -24.46 -19.22 -3.20
N ARG A 57 -24.92 -18.74 -4.36
CA ARG A 57 -24.07 -18.59 -5.56
C ARG A 57 -22.97 -17.55 -5.37
N SER A 58 -23.21 -16.48 -4.64
CA SER A 58 -22.18 -15.48 -4.36
C SER A 58 -21.11 -16.02 -3.42
N LEU A 59 -21.50 -16.79 -2.42
CA LEU A 59 -20.60 -17.47 -1.51
C LEU A 59 -19.72 -18.50 -2.24
N GLU A 60 -20.32 -19.36 -3.06
CA GLU A 60 -19.58 -20.34 -3.88
C GLU A 60 -18.55 -19.68 -4.80
N ARG A 61 -18.91 -18.57 -5.48
CA ARG A 61 -17.97 -17.81 -6.30
C ARG A 61 -16.83 -17.20 -5.50
N CYS A 62 -17.10 -16.72 -4.32
CA CYS A 62 -16.09 -16.19 -3.43
C CYS A 62 -15.15 -17.31 -2.99
N GLN A 63 -15.67 -18.43 -2.49
CA GLN A 63 -14.88 -19.57 -2.02
C GLN A 63 -13.96 -20.14 -3.11
N ASN A 64 -14.45 -20.25 -4.35
CA ASN A 64 -13.63 -20.67 -5.48
C ASN A 64 -12.42 -19.73 -5.76
N ARG A 65 -12.48 -18.49 -5.31
CA ARG A 65 -11.43 -17.47 -5.47
C ARG A 65 -10.70 -17.10 -4.18
N GLU A 66 -11.15 -17.59 -3.04
CA GLU A 66 -10.65 -17.20 -1.71
C GLU A 66 -9.14 -17.35 -1.62
N ARG A 67 -8.60 -18.47 -2.07
CA ARG A 67 -7.15 -18.69 -2.09
C ARG A 67 -6.40 -17.68 -2.95
N VAL A 68 -6.95 -17.30 -4.10
CA VAL A 68 -6.34 -16.30 -4.99
C VAL A 68 -6.36 -14.93 -4.35
N ILE A 69 -7.49 -14.53 -3.77
CA ILE A 69 -7.66 -13.25 -3.08
C ILE A 69 -6.70 -13.18 -1.89
N SER A 70 -6.69 -14.19 -1.03
CA SER A 70 -5.79 -14.25 0.14
C SER A 70 -4.31 -14.19 -0.26
N ASN A 71 -3.91 -14.88 -1.33
CA ASN A 71 -2.55 -14.81 -1.85
C ASN A 71 -2.18 -13.40 -2.34
N VAL A 72 -3.10 -12.70 -3.01
CA VAL A 72 -2.86 -11.31 -3.45
C VAL A 72 -2.72 -10.40 -2.23
N MET A 73 -3.61 -10.52 -1.25
CA MET A 73 -3.57 -9.74 -0.02
C MET A 73 -2.26 -9.97 0.75
N THR A 74 -1.82 -11.22 0.89
CA THR A 74 -0.55 -11.60 1.54
C THR A 74 0.64 -10.94 0.82
N ARG A 75 0.70 -11.05 -0.50
CA ARG A 75 1.80 -10.46 -1.29
C ARG A 75 1.90 -8.93 -1.14
N VAL A 76 0.78 -8.24 -0.97
CA VAL A 76 0.77 -6.79 -0.74
C VAL A 76 1.41 -6.46 0.61
N GLY A 77 1.04 -7.19 1.68
CA GLY A 77 1.65 -7.03 3.00
C GLY A 77 3.15 -7.32 3.00
N ASP A 78 3.56 -8.46 2.41
CA ASP A 78 4.97 -8.87 2.33
C ASP A 78 5.83 -7.87 1.52
N ARG A 79 5.25 -7.32 0.44
CA ARG A 79 5.93 -6.28 -0.34
C ARG A 79 6.17 -5.03 0.47
N GLY A 80 5.19 -4.58 1.25
CA GLY A 80 5.34 -3.42 2.14
C GLY A 80 6.43 -3.62 3.18
N GLU A 81 6.46 -4.78 3.85
CA GLU A 81 7.49 -5.12 4.82
C GLU A 81 8.89 -5.14 4.18
N LYS A 82 9.03 -5.78 3.03
CA LYS A 82 10.30 -5.82 2.30
C LYS A 82 10.78 -4.42 1.91
N GLN A 83 9.87 -3.54 1.49
CA GLN A 83 10.22 -2.16 1.17
C GLN A 83 10.70 -1.39 2.40
N ILE A 84 10.00 -1.51 3.55
CA ILE A 84 10.42 -0.90 4.82
C ILE A 84 11.81 -1.41 5.21
N SER A 85 12.07 -2.70 5.13
CA SER A 85 13.37 -3.30 5.46
C SER A 85 14.51 -2.74 4.60
N VAL A 86 14.29 -2.57 3.29
CA VAL A 86 15.29 -1.97 2.39
C VAL A 86 15.55 -0.52 2.74
N ILE A 87 14.51 0.29 2.97
CA ILE A 87 14.65 1.70 3.33
C ILE A 87 15.36 1.83 4.68
N GLN A 88 15.02 0.99 5.66
CA GLN A 88 15.67 0.95 6.97
C GLN A 88 17.17 0.63 6.86
N SER A 89 17.55 -0.30 5.99
CA SER A 89 18.97 -0.60 5.74
C SER A 89 19.71 0.61 5.16
N ILE A 90 19.07 1.40 4.29
CA ILE A 90 19.63 2.64 3.77
C ILE A 90 19.75 3.68 4.89
N GLN A 91 18.69 3.88 5.66
CA GLN A 91 18.68 4.80 6.80
C GLN A 91 19.85 4.52 7.76
N GLN A 92 20.04 3.26 8.17
CA GLN A 92 21.12 2.85 9.06
C GLN A 92 22.51 3.19 8.49
N LYS A 93 22.72 2.91 7.19
CA LYS A 93 23.98 3.24 6.52
C LYS A 93 24.26 4.76 6.49
N VAL A 94 23.22 5.56 6.29
CA VAL A 94 23.32 7.03 6.28
C VAL A 94 23.65 7.54 7.67
N GLN A 95 22.99 7.05 8.70
CA GLN A 95 23.26 7.43 10.09
C GLN A 95 24.68 7.01 10.53
N ASN A 96 25.12 5.80 10.19
CA ASN A 96 26.48 5.34 10.47
C ASN A 96 27.50 6.22 9.75
N PHE A 97 27.30 6.53 8.49
CA PHE A 97 28.17 7.40 7.72
C PHE A 97 28.29 8.81 8.35
N TYR A 98 27.18 9.38 8.82
CA TYR A 98 27.17 10.67 9.52
C TYR A 98 28.06 10.66 10.75
N VAL A 99 27.94 9.62 11.58
CA VAL A 99 28.75 9.45 12.80
C VAL A 99 30.23 9.16 12.46
N GLU A 100 30.51 8.25 11.54
CA GLU A 100 31.88 7.85 11.15
C GLU A 100 32.69 8.99 10.52
N LYS A 101 32.02 9.93 9.89
CA LYS A 101 32.65 11.09 9.23
C LYS A 101 32.65 12.35 10.09
N ASP A 102 32.17 12.27 11.33
CA ASP A 102 32.09 13.42 12.27
C ASP A 102 31.40 14.63 11.62
N ILE A 103 30.34 14.39 10.85
CA ILE A 103 29.63 15.44 10.13
C ILE A 103 28.76 16.20 11.13
N SER A 104 28.76 17.53 11.03
CA SER A 104 27.85 18.38 11.79
C SER A 104 26.86 19.05 10.84
N THR A 105 25.56 18.92 11.15
CA THR A 105 24.47 19.45 10.33
C THR A 105 23.41 20.04 11.23
N ASP A 106 23.03 21.27 10.99
CA ASP A 106 21.94 21.91 11.72
C ASP A 106 20.62 21.15 11.42
N GLY A 107 19.84 20.85 12.48
CA GLY A 107 18.56 20.17 12.34
C GLY A 107 18.63 18.65 12.08
N TYR A 108 19.82 18.03 12.13
CA TYR A 108 19.96 16.57 11.92
C TYR A 108 19.02 15.75 12.80
N ASP A 109 18.96 16.06 14.10
CA ASP A 109 18.09 15.34 15.05
C ASP A 109 16.61 15.46 14.67
N THR A 110 16.20 16.61 14.15
CA THR A 110 14.82 16.82 13.66
C THR A 110 14.52 15.95 12.44
N LEU A 111 15.47 15.85 11.52
CA LEU A 111 15.33 14.97 10.34
C LEU A 111 15.29 13.51 10.74
N VAL A 112 16.14 13.07 11.65
CA VAL A 112 16.13 11.69 12.20
C VAL A 112 14.81 11.40 12.89
N ALA A 113 14.30 12.31 13.72
CA ALA A 113 13.00 12.15 14.36
C ALA A 113 11.85 12.02 13.35
N ASN A 114 11.87 12.82 12.26
CA ASN A 114 10.91 12.72 11.18
C ASN A 114 10.99 11.36 10.46
N VAL A 115 12.21 10.89 10.17
CA VAL A 115 12.44 9.58 9.55
C VAL A 115 11.86 8.45 10.41
N GLU A 116 12.08 8.46 11.73
CA GLU A 116 11.53 7.46 12.65
C GLU A 116 10.00 7.53 12.75
N ALA A 117 9.43 8.74 12.77
CA ALA A 117 7.98 8.91 12.76
C ALA A 117 7.34 8.34 11.48
N LYS A 118 7.94 8.58 10.29
CA LYS A 118 7.47 8.05 9.02
C LYS A 118 7.63 6.53 8.91
N LYS A 119 8.73 5.98 9.43
CA LYS A 119 8.94 4.53 9.55
C LYS A 119 7.86 3.88 10.40
N GLN A 120 7.55 4.46 11.56
CA GLN A 120 6.50 3.95 12.44
C GLN A 120 5.13 3.96 11.75
N ALA A 121 4.79 5.06 11.07
CA ALA A 121 3.56 5.17 10.31
C ALA A 121 3.48 4.07 9.22
N ALA A 122 4.52 3.90 8.42
CA ALA A 122 4.59 2.86 7.39
C ALA A 122 4.43 1.44 7.97
N THR A 123 5.08 1.16 9.10
CA THR A 123 4.99 -0.12 9.80
C THR A 123 3.56 -0.39 10.28
N ASN A 124 2.90 0.61 10.83
CA ASN A 124 1.51 0.50 11.28
C ASN A 124 0.58 0.15 10.12
N GLU A 125 0.75 0.77 8.96
CA GLU A 125 -0.09 0.49 7.79
C GLU A 125 0.15 -0.93 7.24
N VAL A 126 1.40 -1.40 7.20
CA VAL A 126 1.70 -2.81 6.84
C VAL A 126 1.01 -3.78 7.79
N ASN A 127 1.04 -3.51 9.10
CA ASN A 127 0.38 -4.35 10.10
C ASN A 127 -1.14 -4.37 9.92
N ARG A 128 -1.76 -3.24 9.57
CA ARG A 128 -3.20 -3.17 9.27
C ARG A 128 -3.56 -4.02 8.05
N VAL A 129 -2.79 -3.92 6.97
CA VAL A 129 -2.96 -4.76 5.77
C VAL A 129 -2.86 -6.24 6.13
N ARG A 130 -1.90 -6.64 6.94
CA ARG A 130 -1.73 -8.03 7.39
C ARG A 130 -2.89 -8.49 8.26
N THR A 131 -3.42 -7.64 9.12
CA THR A 131 -4.59 -7.97 9.95
C THR A 131 -5.80 -8.24 9.07
N LEU A 132 -6.09 -7.37 8.10
CA LEU A 132 -7.18 -7.58 7.14
C LEU A 132 -6.99 -8.85 6.31
N THR A 133 -5.74 -9.16 5.93
CA THR A 133 -5.43 -10.40 5.20
C THR A 133 -5.78 -11.64 6.01
N ARG A 134 -5.47 -11.66 7.31
CA ARG A 134 -5.77 -12.79 8.19
C ARG A 134 -7.24 -12.92 8.53
N SER A 135 -7.97 -11.82 8.56
CA SER A 135 -9.42 -11.82 8.85
C SER A 135 -10.29 -12.08 7.62
N PHE A 136 -9.70 -12.07 6.41
CA PHE A 136 -10.47 -12.30 5.20
C PHE A 136 -10.93 -13.76 5.09
N SER A 137 -12.25 -13.93 4.99
CA SER A 137 -12.89 -15.20 4.67
C SER A 137 -14.18 -14.96 3.90
N CYS A 138 -14.43 -15.77 2.91
CA CYS A 138 -15.69 -15.76 2.17
C CYS A 138 -16.89 -16.22 3.00
N GLY A 139 -16.64 -16.93 4.12
CA GLY A 139 -17.63 -17.31 5.10
C GLY A 139 -17.96 -16.24 6.15
N SER A 140 -17.25 -15.11 6.17
CA SER A 140 -17.54 -14.00 7.06
C SER A 140 -18.84 -13.27 6.67
N ASP A 141 -19.40 -12.49 7.59
CA ASP A 141 -20.65 -11.75 7.38
C ASP A 141 -20.52 -10.72 6.24
N ASP A 142 -19.35 -10.11 6.07
CA ASP A 142 -19.09 -9.09 5.04
C ASP A 142 -17.71 -9.28 4.36
N PRO A 143 -17.55 -10.28 3.50
CA PRO A 143 -16.29 -10.48 2.76
C PRO A 143 -16.02 -9.36 1.75
N LYS A 144 -17.07 -8.72 1.21
CA LYS A 144 -16.93 -7.61 0.28
C LYS A 144 -16.44 -6.34 0.99
N GLY A 145 -16.96 -6.04 2.17
CA GLY A 145 -16.50 -4.93 2.99
C GLY A 145 -15.03 -5.11 3.41
N THR A 146 -14.64 -6.32 3.84
CA THR A 146 -13.24 -6.63 4.16
C THR A 146 -12.32 -6.42 2.96
N ALA A 147 -12.70 -6.85 1.76
CA ALA A 147 -11.92 -6.63 0.54
C ALA A 147 -11.83 -5.13 0.17
N THR A 148 -12.89 -4.36 0.40
CA THR A 148 -12.91 -2.92 0.18
C THR A 148 -11.99 -2.19 1.17
N GLN A 149 -12.05 -2.55 2.45
CA GLN A 149 -11.14 -2.02 3.49
C GLN A 149 -9.69 -2.35 3.16
N PHE A 150 -9.42 -3.59 2.72
CA PHE A 150 -8.08 -3.99 2.30
C PHE A 150 -7.57 -3.10 1.17
N LYS A 151 -8.37 -2.81 0.14
CA LYS A 151 -7.96 -1.92 -0.96
C LYS A 151 -7.58 -0.53 -0.45
N THR A 152 -8.39 0.07 0.42
CA THR A 152 -8.12 1.37 1.03
C THR A 152 -6.81 1.32 1.84
N GLN A 153 -6.65 0.28 2.65
CA GLN A 153 -5.49 0.11 3.50
C GLN A 153 -4.20 -0.15 2.72
N ALA A 154 -4.28 -0.90 1.61
CA ALA A 154 -3.14 -1.13 0.71
C ALA A 154 -2.66 0.19 0.05
N THR A 155 -3.59 1.09 -0.27
CA THR A 155 -3.25 2.43 -0.78
C THR A 155 -2.57 3.27 0.30
N ALA A 156 -3.10 3.28 1.53
CA ALA A 156 -2.50 3.99 2.67
C ALA A 156 -1.09 3.45 2.98
N GLN A 157 -0.90 2.12 2.97
CA GLN A 157 0.41 1.49 3.11
C GLN A 157 1.41 1.99 2.06
N SER A 158 1.01 2.02 0.78
CA SER A 158 1.87 2.49 -0.31
C SER A 158 2.29 3.96 -0.13
N SER A 159 1.35 4.82 0.28
CA SER A 159 1.62 6.22 0.60
C SER A 159 2.61 6.38 1.75
N SER A 160 2.36 5.71 2.87
CA SER A 160 3.20 5.81 4.07
C SER A 160 4.62 5.27 3.84
N VAL A 161 4.77 4.19 3.06
CA VAL A 161 6.10 3.69 2.64
C VAL A 161 6.81 4.72 1.75
N GLY A 162 6.07 5.38 0.85
CA GLY A 162 6.59 6.48 0.04
C GLY A 162 7.07 7.66 0.87
N GLU A 163 6.30 8.06 1.89
CA GLU A 163 6.67 9.12 2.81
C GLU A 163 7.92 8.78 3.62
N TYR A 164 8.05 7.53 4.10
CA TYR A 164 9.26 7.07 4.78
C TYR A 164 10.48 7.13 3.88
N LYS A 165 10.35 6.66 2.63
CA LYS A 165 11.41 6.77 1.63
C LYS A 165 11.84 8.23 1.40
N ASN A 166 10.87 9.14 1.28
CA ASN A 166 11.15 10.56 1.08
C ASN A 166 11.87 11.18 2.28
N ALA A 167 11.44 10.88 3.51
CA ALA A 167 12.12 11.36 4.71
C ALA A 167 13.59 10.90 4.79
N VAL A 168 13.90 9.65 4.42
CA VAL A 168 15.29 9.16 4.32
C VAL A 168 16.05 9.86 3.20
N HIS A 169 15.41 10.13 2.07
CA HIS A 169 16.01 10.90 0.98
C HIS A 169 16.38 12.33 1.44
N ASP A 170 15.48 13.00 2.16
CA ASP A 170 15.71 14.36 2.64
C ASP A 170 16.88 14.41 3.64
N LEU A 171 17.00 13.41 4.53
CA LEU A 171 18.16 13.23 5.42
C LEU A 171 19.47 13.09 4.62
N ILE A 172 19.46 12.30 3.52
CA ILE A 172 20.63 12.14 2.66
C ILE A 172 21.03 13.45 1.98
N VAL A 173 20.05 14.20 1.50
CA VAL A 173 20.28 15.47 0.80
C VAL A 173 20.91 16.47 1.76
N GLU A 174 20.41 16.58 2.98
CA GLU A 174 20.93 17.50 3.98
C GLU A 174 22.38 17.19 4.37
N ILE A 175 22.67 15.90 4.67
CA ILE A 175 24.04 15.48 4.97
C ILE A 175 24.99 15.78 3.79
N LYS A 176 24.54 15.54 2.56
CA LYS A 176 25.33 15.84 1.36
C LYS A 176 25.60 17.33 1.19
N THR A 177 24.63 18.17 1.50
CA THR A 177 24.74 19.62 1.41
C THR A 177 25.76 20.15 2.44
N SER A 178 25.73 19.64 3.67
CA SER A 178 26.68 20.00 4.72
C SER A 178 28.14 19.66 4.35
N ILE A 179 28.39 18.47 3.79
CA ILE A 179 29.72 18.07 3.32
C ILE A 179 30.22 18.98 2.18
N GLY A 180 29.32 19.39 1.27
CA GLY A 180 29.67 20.28 0.17
C GLY A 180 29.98 21.70 0.62
N ALA A 181 29.37 22.19 1.71
CA ALA A 181 29.62 23.48 2.28
C ALA A 181 31.01 23.53 2.96
N ASP A 182 31.39 22.48 3.71
CA ASP A 182 32.71 22.42 4.39
C ASP A 182 33.89 22.43 3.40
N SER A 183 33.72 21.75 2.26
CA SER A 183 34.79 21.68 1.25
C SER A 183 35.04 22.99 0.50
N SER A 184 34.15 23.99 0.61
CA SER A 184 34.29 25.29 -0.03
C SER A 184 34.96 26.33 0.88
N THR A 185 35.17 26.05 2.18
CA THR A 185 35.76 26.94 3.16
C THR A 185 37.29 26.74 3.34
N GLU A 186 37.88 25.69 2.80
CA GLU A 186 39.33 25.43 2.90
C GLU A 186 40.18 26.03 1.78
N GLU A 187 39.60 26.79 0.82
CA GLU A 187 40.35 27.43 -0.29
C GLU A 187 40.49 28.96 -0.09
N VAL A 188 40.81 29.44 1.11
CA VAL A 188 41.17 30.86 1.33
C VAL A 188 42.53 31.01 2.00
#